data_5eaabbebbf3791ef5f7ceeb0cff4de26
#
_entry.id   5eaabbebbf3791ef5f7ceeb0cff4de26
#
_cell.length_a   1.000
_cell.length_b   1.000
_cell.length_c   1.000
_cell.angle_alpha   90.00
_cell.angle_beta   90.00
_cell.angle_gamma   90.00
#
_symmetry.space_group_name_H-M   'P 1'
#
loop_
_entity.id
_entity.type
_entity.pdbx_description
1 polymer ?
#
loop_
_entity_poly.entity_id
_entity_poly.type
_entity_poly.pdbx_seq_one_letter_code
_entity_poly.pdbx_strand_id
1 'polypeptide(L)'
;VSRPETGFLFPVFNDRSTDIHGTLYFNKNIKNIHPDFIENVLGTPIPRIPGNEINVFSDFIMDNFEGNTTFNFAESLVESLQEVREQKKDSPEMVTVSCDEMEQIFGYCGVPDEKLSDFKENWEMYFSNEPVALDNIHNSKTAKIVTPDATICIHPDKIALIELKEINGIPSLVIPVNGEVKINGIEVELK
;
A
#
# COMPACT_ATOMS: atom_id res chain seq x y z
N VAL A 1 -3.00 -1.98 37.72
CA VAL A 1 -2.94 -0.83 36.80
C VAL A 1 -3.13 -1.39 35.40
N SER A 2 -4.23 -1.02 34.75
CA SER A 2 -4.46 -1.40 33.33
C SER A 2 -3.44 -0.69 32.43
N ARG A 3 -3.06 -1.32 31.32
CA ARG A 3 -2.25 -0.65 30.29
C ARG A 3 -3.05 0.50 29.69
N PRO A 4 -2.46 1.68 29.46
CA PRO A 4 -3.17 2.78 28.83
C PRO A 4 -3.63 2.37 27.40
N GLU A 5 -4.84 2.75 27.06
CA GLU A 5 -5.39 2.52 25.71
C GLU A 5 -5.10 3.69 24.78
N THR A 6 -4.99 4.88 25.34
CA THR A 6 -4.69 6.12 24.63
C THR A 6 -3.76 6.97 25.48
N GLY A 7 -2.87 7.69 24.84
CA GLY A 7 -1.96 8.61 25.52
C GLY A 7 -1.30 9.58 24.55
N PHE A 8 -0.71 10.63 25.09
CA PHE A 8 0.12 11.55 24.34
C PHE A 8 1.34 11.95 25.14
N LEU A 9 2.41 12.30 24.45
CA LEU A 9 3.62 12.86 25.02
C LEU A 9 3.88 14.23 24.38
N PHE A 10 3.96 15.26 25.21
CA PHE A 10 4.31 16.62 24.81
C PHE A 10 5.23 17.21 25.89
N PRO A 11 6.31 17.89 25.51
CA PRO A 11 6.91 17.93 24.20
C PRO A 11 7.54 16.60 23.77
N VAL A 12 7.77 16.42 22.47
CA VAL A 12 8.45 15.23 21.94
C VAL A 12 9.97 15.38 22.07
N PHE A 13 10.65 14.28 22.28
CA PHE A 13 12.10 14.22 22.27
C PHE A 13 12.56 13.60 20.94
N ASN A 14 13.20 14.42 20.10
CA ASN A 14 13.84 13.99 18.87
C ASN A 14 15.35 13.90 19.09
N ASP A 15 15.91 12.69 18.96
CA ASP A 15 17.33 12.38 19.14
C ASP A 15 17.94 12.94 20.42
N ARG A 16 18.32 14.21 20.45
CA ARG A 16 19.00 14.87 21.58
C ARG A 16 18.38 16.20 21.97
N SER A 17 17.26 16.56 21.40
CA SER A 17 16.59 17.83 21.67
C SER A 17 15.11 17.67 21.94
N THR A 18 14.55 18.60 22.69
CA THR A 18 13.12 18.68 22.94
C THR A 18 12.47 19.44 21.80
N ASP A 19 11.52 18.82 21.13
CA ASP A 19 10.68 19.47 20.12
C ASP A 19 9.38 19.95 20.76
N ILE A 20 9.27 21.26 20.93
CA ILE A 20 8.08 21.92 21.52
C ILE A 20 6.94 22.10 20.50
N HIS A 21 7.15 21.73 19.24
CA HIS A 21 6.14 21.82 18.18
C HIS A 21 5.57 20.46 17.81
N GLY A 22 6.16 19.37 18.33
CA GLY A 22 5.74 18.00 18.08
C GLY A 22 4.99 17.41 19.27
N THR A 23 3.98 16.59 18.99
CA THR A 23 3.25 15.76 19.97
C THR A 23 3.23 14.32 19.49
N LEU A 24 3.69 13.39 20.32
CA LEU A 24 3.52 11.98 20.06
C LEU A 24 2.17 11.53 20.62
N TYR A 25 1.30 11.03 19.75
CA TYR A 25 0.01 10.47 20.11
C TYR A 25 0.03 8.94 19.97
N PHE A 26 -0.46 8.25 20.97
CA PHE A 26 -0.58 6.79 21.00
C PHE A 26 -2.04 6.38 21.18
N ASN A 27 -2.50 5.48 20.33
CA ASN A 27 -3.77 4.78 20.54
C ASN A 27 -3.57 3.28 20.26
N LYS A 28 -4.01 2.44 21.21
CA LYS A 28 -3.94 0.98 21.08
C LYS A 28 -4.78 0.46 19.91
N ASN A 29 -5.92 1.10 19.66
CA ASN A 29 -6.77 0.79 18.52
C ASN A 29 -6.60 1.83 17.42
N ILE A 30 -5.79 1.51 16.44
CA ILE A 30 -5.48 2.40 15.31
C ILE A 30 -6.71 2.83 14.50
N LYS A 31 -7.82 2.06 14.57
CA LYS A 31 -9.07 2.39 13.88
C LYS A 31 -9.97 3.35 14.66
N ASN A 32 -9.64 3.61 15.90
CA ASN A 32 -10.43 4.49 16.78
C ASN A 32 -9.53 5.62 17.32
N ILE A 33 -9.05 6.46 16.42
CA ILE A 33 -8.33 7.67 16.77
C ILE A 33 -9.39 8.67 17.25
N HIS A 34 -9.31 9.19 18.42
CA HIS A 34 -10.25 10.17 18.97
C HIS A 34 -10.17 11.50 18.17
N PRO A 35 -10.95 11.69 17.07
CA PRO A 35 -10.81 12.86 16.19
C PRO A 35 -10.98 14.18 16.94
N ASP A 36 -12.02 14.24 17.77
CA ASP A 36 -12.31 15.43 18.58
C ASP A 36 -11.13 15.86 19.48
N PHE A 37 -10.37 14.89 20.00
CA PHE A 37 -9.20 15.18 20.81
C PHE A 37 -8.06 15.73 19.95
N ILE A 38 -7.84 15.15 18.77
CA ILE A 38 -6.76 15.56 17.86
C ILE A 38 -7.04 16.98 17.34
N GLU A 39 -8.23 17.24 16.85
CA GLU A 39 -8.58 18.54 16.27
C GLU A 39 -8.76 19.64 17.31
N ASN A 40 -9.54 19.35 18.37
CA ASN A 40 -9.93 20.40 19.32
C ASN A 40 -8.93 20.60 20.47
N VAL A 41 -8.15 19.58 20.82
CA VAL A 41 -7.18 19.66 21.92
C VAL A 41 -5.75 19.83 21.42
N LEU A 42 -5.34 19.03 20.44
CA LEU A 42 -4.00 19.12 19.87
C LEU A 42 -3.90 20.20 18.78
N GLY A 43 -5.03 20.66 18.21
CA GLY A 43 -5.07 21.70 17.20
C GLY A 43 -4.41 21.30 15.87
N THR A 44 -4.37 20.00 15.58
CA THR A 44 -3.75 19.46 14.37
C THR A 44 -4.79 18.69 13.54
N PRO A 45 -4.66 18.64 12.21
CA PRO A 45 -5.51 17.80 11.39
C PRO A 45 -5.36 16.33 11.79
N ILE A 46 -6.42 15.56 11.57
CA ILE A 46 -6.42 14.12 11.84
C ILE A 46 -5.38 13.44 10.97
N PRO A 47 -4.40 12.72 11.57
CA PRO A 47 -3.41 12.00 10.76
C PRO A 47 -4.08 10.89 9.95
N ARG A 48 -3.57 10.61 8.78
CA ARG A 48 -4.01 9.47 7.98
C ARG A 48 -3.81 8.17 8.77
N ILE A 49 -4.87 7.36 8.80
CA ILE A 49 -4.83 6.07 9.51
C ILE A 49 -4.12 5.06 8.61
N PRO A 50 -2.97 4.49 9.01
CA PRO A 50 -2.22 3.56 8.17
C PRO A 50 -3.08 2.41 7.62
N GLY A 51 -3.99 1.87 8.43
CA GLY A 51 -4.89 0.79 8.00
C GLY A 51 -5.96 1.18 6.97
N ASN A 52 -6.13 2.48 6.69
CA ASN A 52 -7.05 2.99 5.68
C ASN A 52 -6.32 3.50 4.43
N GLU A 53 -5.03 3.74 4.50
CA GLU A 53 -4.26 4.37 3.41
C GLU A 53 -4.26 3.49 2.15
N ILE A 54 -4.25 2.16 2.29
CA ILE A 54 -4.39 1.24 1.16
C ILE A 54 -5.75 1.38 0.45
N ASN A 55 -6.83 1.63 1.19
CA ASN A 55 -8.14 1.84 0.58
C ASN A 55 -8.19 3.18 -0.17
N VAL A 56 -7.68 4.26 0.46
CA VAL A 56 -7.57 5.58 -0.20
C VAL A 56 -6.71 5.48 -1.46
N PHE A 57 -5.62 4.73 -1.42
CA PHE A 57 -4.76 4.49 -2.59
C PHE A 57 -5.47 3.69 -3.68
N SER A 58 -6.24 2.67 -3.29
CA SER A 58 -7.06 1.91 -4.23
C SER A 58 -8.15 2.79 -4.88
N ASP A 59 -8.84 3.60 -4.09
CA ASP A 59 -9.88 4.51 -4.57
C ASP A 59 -9.26 5.54 -5.54
N PHE A 60 -8.11 6.11 -5.18
CA PHE A 60 -7.36 7.00 -6.07
C PHE A 60 -7.06 6.36 -7.43
N ILE A 61 -6.60 5.10 -7.44
CA ILE A 61 -6.33 4.37 -8.69
C ILE A 61 -7.61 4.15 -9.48
N MET A 62 -8.68 3.69 -8.84
CA MET A 62 -9.93 3.37 -9.53
C MET A 62 -10.61 4.60 -10.11
N ASP A 63 -10.60 5.71 -9.39
CA ASP A 63 -11.26 6.94 -9.81
C ASP A 63 -10.51 7.67 -10.94
N ASN A 64 -9.17 7.59 -10.95
CA ASN A 64 -8.37 8.34 -11.93
C ASN A 64 -7.94 7.51 -13.15
N PHE A 65 -7.83 6.18 -13.00
CA PHE A 65 -7.26 5.31 -14.04
C PHE A 65 -8.23 4.22 -14.50
N GLU A 66 -9.53 4.45 -14.40
CA GLU A 66 -10.56 3.54 -14.90
C GLU A 66 -10.26 3.11 -16.35
N GLY A 67 -10.34 1.79 -16.62
CA GLY A 67 -10.00 1.19 -17.89
C GLY A 67 -8.51 0.92 -18.13
N ASN A 68 -7.60 1.44 -17.28
CA ASN A 68 -6.16 1.13 -17.34
C ASN A 68 -5.71 0.19 -16.21
N THR A 69 -6.57 -0.12 -15.25
CA THR A 69 -6.30 -1.04 -14.13
C THR A 69 -6.31 -2.50 -14.56
N THR A 70 -5.44 -2.83 -15.52
CA THR A 70 -5.25 -4.19 -16.01
C THR A 70 -4.43 -5.04 -15.04
N PHE A 71 -4.37 -6.37 -15.28
CA PHE A 71 -3.49 -7.25 -14.52
C PHE A 71 -2.02 -6.81 -14.64
N ASN A 72 -1.58 -6.49 -15.86
CA ASN A 72 -0.21 -6.03 -16.11
C ASN A 72 0.09 -4.71 -15.39
N PHE A 73 -0.88 -3.78 -15.31
CA PHE A 73 -0.73 -2.56 -14.52
C PHE A 73 -0.50 -2.89 -13.05
N ALA A 74 -1.34 -3.76 -12.47
CA ALA A 74 -1.24 -4.13 -11.06
C ALA A 74 0.07 -4.88 -10.75
N GLU A 75 0.51 -5.75 -11.65
CA GLU A 75 1.80 -6.44 -11.59
C GLU A 75 2.96 -5.45 -11.59
N SER A 76 3.04 -4.58 -12.61
CA SER A 76 4.10 -3.57 -12.73
C SER A 76 4.12 -2.61 -11.55
N LEU A 77 2.95 -2.26 -11.00
CA LEU A 77 2.86 -1.42 -9.79
C LEU A 77 3.48 -2.12 -8.58
N VAL A 78 3.13 -3.39 -8.34
CA VAL A 78 3.71 -4.17 -7.24
C VAL A 78 5.22 -4.28 -7.38
N GLU A 79 5.73 -4.56 -8.57
CA GLU A 79 7.16 -4.63 -8.85
C GLU A 79 7.86 -3.30 -8.62
N SER A 80 7.32 -2.20 -9.13
CA SER A 80 7.89 -0.86 -8.97
C SER A 80 7.94 -0.43 -7.49
N LEU A 81 6.90 -0.71 -6.72
CA LEU A 81 6.87 -0.42 -5.27
C LEU A 81 7.88 -1.28 -4.50
N GLN A 82 8.07 -2.54 -4.91
CA GLN A 82 9.09 -3.42 -4.35
C GLN A 82 10.50 -2.91 -4.67
N GLU A 83 10.74 -2.42 -5.88
CA GLU A 83 12.01 -1.80 -6.27
C GLU A 83 12.33 -0.54 -5.43
N VAL A 84 11.36 0.34 -5.23
CA VAL A 84 11.52 1.52 -4.35
C VAL A 84 11.92 1.09 -2.94
N ARG A 85 11.32 0.02 -2.43
CA ARG A 85 11.67 -0.52 -1.12
C ARG A 85 13.11 -1.01 -1.07
N GLU A 86 13.54 -1.78 -2.07
CA GLU A 86 14.90 -2.30 -2.14
C GLU A 86 15.94 -1.18 -2.27
N GLN A 87 15.64 -0.13 -3.05
CA GLN A 87 16.52 1.03 -3.21
C GLN A 87 16.68 1.83 -1.91
N LYS A 88 15.62 1.91 -1.10
CA LYS A 88 15.59 2.69 0.15
C LYS A 88 15.79 1.83 1.41
N LYS A 89 16.12 0.54 1.28
CA LYS A 89 16.16 -0.42 2.42
C LYS A 89 17.17 -0.08 3.51
N ASP A 90 18.25 0.60 3.15
CA ASP A 90 19.32 0.98 4.10
C ASP A 90 19.04 2.33 4.79
N SER A 91 17.92 2.99 4.46
CA SER A 91 17.50 4.20 5.14
C SER A 91 17.00 3.88 6.55
N PRO A 92 17.45 4.60 7.58
CA PRO A 92 16.91 4.44 8.93
C PRO A 92 15.49 5.03 9.07
N GLU A 93 15.05 5.83 8.08
CA GLU A 93 13.76 6.49 8.07
C GLU A 93 12.69 5.59 7.43
N MET A 94 11.42 5.89 7.75
CA MET A 94 10.29 5.24 7.10
C MET A 94 10.33 5.49 5.59
N VAL A 95 10.25 4.42 4.82
CA VAL A 95 10.22 4.53 3.35
C VAL A 95 8.89 5.15 2.92
N THR A 96 8.98 6.27 2.24
CA THR A 96 7.83 6.98 1.67
C THR A 96 7.99 7.14 0.17
N VAL A 97 6.86 7.35 -0.51
CA VAL A 97 6.78 7.65 -1.94
C VAL A 97 6.10 9.00 -2.09
N SER A 98 6.78 9.95 -2.74
CA SER A 98 6.26 11.27 -3.04
C SER A 98 5.30 11.25 -4.24
N CYS A 99 4.57 12.35 -4.46
CA CYS A 99 3.73 12.54 -5.63
C CYS A 99 4.52 12.36 -6.93
N ASP A 100 5.69 13.01 -7.06
CA ASP A 100 6.50 12.94 -8.29
C ASP A 100 7.06 11.52 -8.54
N GLU A 101 7.48 10.81 -7.48
CA GLU A 101 7.91 9.42 -7.61
C GLU A 101 6.75 8.52 -8.04
N MET A 102 5.55 8.74 -7.47
CA MET A 102 4.37 7.94 -7.82
C MET A 102 3.89 8.21 -9.25
N GLU A 103 3.91 9.47 -9.70
CA GLU A 103 3.61 9.83 -11.10
C GLU A 103 4.52 9.07 -12.08
N GLN A 104 5.83 9.01 -11.79
CA GLN A 104 6.78 8.25 -12.59
C GLN A 104 6.46 6.76 -12.58
N ILE A 105 6.16 6.19 -11.42
CA ILE A 105 5.78 4.77 -11.29
C ILE A 105 4.56 4.47 -12.15
N PHE A 106 3.51 5.31 -12.11
CA PHE A 106 2.32 5.10 -12.95
C PHE A 106 2.63 5.21 -14.45
N GLY A 107 3.52 6.11 -14.85
CA GLY A 107 4.02 6.17 -16.22
C GLY A 107 4.71 4.86 -16.65
N TYR A 108 5.57 4.28 -15.79
CA TYR A 108 6.19 2.98 -16.03
C TYR A 108 5.17 1.83 -16.08
N CYS A 109 4.10 1.92 -15.30
CA CYS A 109 3.00 0.95 -15.33
C CYS A 109 2.10 1.06 -16.59
N GLY A 110 2.42 1.99 -17.50
CA GLY A 110 1.72 2.14 -18.77
C GLY A 110 0.46 3.01 -18.71
N VAL A 111 0.33 3.87 -17.69
CA VAL A 111 -0.72 4.89 -17.68
C VAL A 111 -0.40 5.94 -18.75
N PRO A 112 -1.35 6.27 -19.64
CA PRO A 112 -1.14 7.27 -20.69
C PRO A 112 -0.87 8.67 -20.12
N ASP A 113 0.01 9.43 -20.78
CA ASP A 113 0.36 10.80 -20.38
C ASP A 113 -0.86 11.72 -20.24
N GLU A 114 -1.89 11.51 -21.05
CA GLU A 114 -3.15 12.26 -20.98
C GLU A 114 -3.85 12.10 -19.62
N LYS A 115 -3.74 10.92 -19.00
CA LYS A 115 -4.30 10.63 -17.68
C LYS A 115 -3.37 11.07 -16.53
N LEU A 116 -2.10 11.28 -16.82
CA LEU A 116 -1.13 11.82 -15.86
C LEU A 116 -1.14 13.34 -15.82
N SER A 117 -1.80 14.03 -16.77
CA SER A 117 -1.83 15.51 -16.82
C SER A 117 -2.36 16.15 -15.55
N ASP A 118 -3.38 15.53 -14.94
CA ASP A 118 -4.04 16.04 -13.72
C ASP A 118 -3.60 15.28 -12.46
N PHE A 119 -2.54 14.45 -12.57
CA PHE A 119 -2.09 13.57 -11.50
C PHE A 119 -1.83 14.31 -10.18
N LYS A 120 -1.14 15.45 -10.24
CA LYS A 120 -0.76 16.22 -9.04
C LYS A 120 -1.98 16.84 -8.34
N GLU A 121 -2.95 17.33 -9.11
CA GLU A 121 -4.19 17.87 -8.56
C GLU A 121 -5.01 16.77 -7.89
N ASN A 122 -5.11 15.61 -8.56
CA ASN A 122 -5.81 14.46 -8.03
C ASN A 122 -5.08 13.89 -6.80
N TRP A 123 -3.75 13.83 -6.82
CA TRP A 123 -2.96 13.41 -5.67
C TRP A 123 -3.17 14.32 -4.46
N GLU A 124 -3.22 15.64 -4.67
CA GLU A 124 -3.51 16.60 -3.60
C GLU A 124 -4.86 16.37 -2.94
N MET A 125 -5.90 16.05 -3.72
CA MET A 125 -7.24 15.77 -3.19
C MET A 125 -7.27 14.53 -2.27
N TYR A 126 -6.49 13.48 -2.59
CA TYR A 126 -6.48 12.23 -1.83
C TYR A 126 -5.43 12.22 -0.71
N PHE A 127 -4.28 12.85 -0.93
CA PHE A 127 -3.11 12.74 -0.06
C PHE A 127 -2.57 14.08 0.46
N SER A 128 -3.24 15.20 0.16
CA SER A 128 -2.85 16.56 0.63
C SER A 128 -1.39 16.90 0.30
N ASN A 129 -0.88 16.43 -0.84
CA ASN A 129 0.52 16.54 -1.28
C ASN A 129 1.57 15.94 -0.33
N GLU A 130 1.15 15.20 0.68
CA GLU A 130 2.07 14.51 1.56
C GLU A 130 2.56 13.19 0.94
N PRO A 131 3.81 12.79 1.21
CA PRO A 131 4.29 11.48 0.82
C PRO A 131 3.49 10.36 1.49
N VAL A 132 3.30 9.25 0.77
CA VAL A 132 2.60 8.07 1.27
C VAL A 132 3.62 7.09 1.82
N ALA A 133 3.36 6.55 3.01
CA ALA A 133 4.20 5.52 3.59
C ALA A 133 4.09 4.22 2.78
N LEU A 134 5.21 3.72 2.27
CA LEU A 134 5.22 2.55 1.39
C LEU A 134 4.60 1.32 2.08
N ASP A 135 4.89 1.10 3.35
CA ASP A 135 4.37 -0.04 4.13
C ASP A 135 2.85 0.01 4.33
N ASN A 136 2.21 1.16 4.11
CA ASN A 136 0.77 1.31 4.23
C ASN A 136 0.02 0.94 2.95
N ILE A 137 0.69 0.99 1.80
CA ILE A 137 0.10 0.71 0.48
C ILE A 137 0.68 -0.55 -0.18
N HIS A 138 1.84 -1.03 0.28
CA HIS A 138 2.52 -2.19 -0.27
C HIS A 138 3.01 -3.13 0.83
N ASN A 139 2.69 -4.41 0.69
CA ASN A 139 3.20 -5.44 1.58
C ASN A 139 4.38 -6.17 0.91
N SER A 140 5.59 -5.89 1.37
CA SER A 140 6.83 -6.47 0.83
C SER A 140 6.97 -7.99 0.98
N LYS A 141 6.13 -8.61 1.80
CA LYS A 141 6.17 -10.07 2.07
C LYS A 141 5.11 -10.84 1.30
N THR A 142 4.00 -10.18 0.94
CA THR A 142 2.84 -10.89 0.42
C THR A 142 2.06 -10.00 -0.55
N ALA A 143 2.02 -10.40 -1.82
CA ALA A 143 1.04 -9.93 -2.79
C ALA A 143 -0.22 -10.79 -2.68
N LYS A 144 -1.38 -10.16 -2.66
CA LYS A 144 -2.66 -10.84 -2.46
C LYS A 144 -3.56 -10.61 -3.67
N ILE A 145 -3.93 -11.71 -4.34
CA ILE A 145 -4.90 -11.71 -5.42
C ILE A 145 -6.21 -12.28 -4.88
N VAL A 146 -7.29 -11.53 -5.03
CA VAL A 146 -8.61 -11.91 -4.52
C VAL A 146 -9.57 -12.08 -5.68
N THR A 147 -10.23 -13.24 -5.73
CA THR A 147 -11.36 -13.53 -6.60
C THR A 147 -12.58 -13.85 -5.74
N PRO A 148 -13.79 -13.90 -6.32
CA PRO A 148 -14.99 -14.30 -5.55
C PRO A 148 -14.84 -15.63 -4.81
N ASP A 149 -14.10 -16.58 -5.39
CA ASP A 149 -14.03 -17.96 -4.90
C ASP A 149 -12.69 -18.32 -4.26
N ALA A 150 -11.66 -17.47 -4.41
CA ALA A 150 -10.31 -17.80 -3.93
C ALA A 150 -9.51 -16.56 -3.49
N THR A 151 -8.61 -16.78 -2.55
CA THR A 151 -7.56 -15.83 -2.20
C THR A 151 -6.20 -16.51 -2.41
N ILE A 152 -5.38 -15.88 -3.22
CA ILE A 152 -4.02 -16.33 -3.54
C ILE A 152 -3.05 -15.37 -2.86
N CYS A 153 -2.12 -15.92 -2.08
CA CYS A 153 -1.07 -15.16 -1.42
C CYS A 153 0.28 -15.66 -1.93
N ILE A 154 1.07 -14.78 -2.49
CA ILE A 154 2.40 -15.09 -3.03
C ILE A 154 3.41 -14.03 -2.59
N HIS A 155 4.70 -14.34 -2.71
CA HIS A 155 5.73 -13.31 -2.55
C HIS A 155 5.65 -12.31 -3.71
N PRO A 156 5.77 -10.99 -3.48
CA PRO A 156 5.67 -9.98 -4.54
C PRO A 156 6.57 -10.25 -5.75
N ASP A 157 7.83 -10.69 -5.54
CA ASP A 157 8.77 -11.02 -6.63
C ASP A 157 8.31 -12.20 -7.52
N LYS A 158 7.22 -12.87 -7.15
CA LYS A 158 6.67 -14.00 -7.90
C LYS A 158 5.36 -13.66 -8.62
N ILE A 159 4.92 -12.40 -8.53
CA ILE A 159 3.67 -11.98 -9.20
C ILE A 159 3.78 -12.13 -10.72
N ALA A 160 4.95 -11.84 -11.29
CA ALA A 160 5.26 -12.01 -12.72
C ALA A 160 5.17 -13.47 -13.23
N LEU A 161 5.08 -14.45 -12.33
CA LEU A 161 4.85 -15.83 -12.72
C LEU A 161 3.38 -16.16 -12.94
N ILE A 162 2.47 -15.28 -12.50
CA ILE A 162 1.02 -15.49 -12.64
C ILE A 162 0.56 -14.83 -13.92
N GLU A 163 -0.22 -15.55 -14.71
CA GLU A 163 -0.79 -15.04 -15.95
C GLU A 163 -2.32 -15.01 -15.86
N LEU A 164 -2.93 -13.92 -16.31
CA LEU A 164 -4.37 -13.86 -16.56
C LEU A 164 -4.62 -14.24 -18.02
N LYS A 165 -5.24 -15.39 -18.23
CA LYS A 165 -5.55 -15.93 -19.56
C LYS A 165 -7.01 -16.31 -19.68
N GLU A 166 -7.51 -16.26 -20.90
CA GLU A 166 -8.79 -16.87 -21.23
C GLU A 166 -8.59 -18.34 -21.60
N ILE A 167 -9.20 -19.24 -20.82
CA ILE A 167 -9.19 -20.68 -21.07
C ILE A 167 -10.62 -21.12 -21.35
N ASN A 168 -10.88 -21.57 -22.56
CA ASN A 168 -12.22 -22.00 -23.02
C ASN A 168 -13.32 -20.93 -22.82
N GLY A 169 -13.00 -19.65 -23.05
CA GLY A 169 -13.93 -18.54 -22.87
C GLY A 169 -14.09 -18.06 -21.40
N ILE A 170 -13.28 -18.57 -20.49
CA ILE A 170 -13.36 -18.23 -19.05
C ILE A 170 -12.05 -17.52 -18.65
N PRO A 171 -12.12 -16.29 -18.08
CA PRO A 171 -10.96 -15.64 -17.50
C PRO A 171 -10.37 -16.52 -16.38
N SER A 172 -9.09 -16.83 -16.47
CA SER A 172 -8.41 -17.78 -15.59
C SER A 172 -7.06 -17.25 -15.15
N LEU A 173 -6.75 -17.40 -13.87
CA LEU A 173 -5.42 -17.18 -13.35
C LEU A 173 -4.60 -18.46 -13.47
N VAL A 174 -3.48 -18.39 -14.17
CA VAL A 174 -2.56 -19.50 -14.38
C VAL A 174 -1.34 -19.31 -13.50
N ILE A 175 -1.11 -20.29 -12.62
CA ILE A 175 0.02 -20.28 -11.69
C ILE A 175 0.94 -21.44 -12.09
N PRO A 176 2.17 -21.20 -12.57
CA PRO A 176 3.11 -22.26 -12.85
C PRO A 176 3.54 -22.97 -11.57
N VAL A 177 3.55 -24.27 -11.63
CA VAL A 177 3.94 -25.11 -10.48
C VAL A 177 5.35 -25.65 -10.70
N ASN A 178 6.27 -25.24 -9.85
CA ASN A 178 7.64 -25.75 -9.82
C ASN A 178 7.84 -26.57 -8.54
N GLY A 179 7.55 -27.86 -8.61
CA GLY A 179 7.71 -28.79 -7.48
C GLY A 179 6.44 -29.49 -7.05
N GLU A 180 6.39 -29.90 -5.80
CA GLU A 180 5.28 -30.66 -5.23
C GLU A 180 4.03 -29.82 -5.02
N VAL A 181 2.88 -30.34 -5.39
CA VAL A 181 1.57 -29.77 -5.05
C VAL A 181 0.96 -30.61 -3.92
N LYS A 182 0.48 -29.91 -2.87
CA LYS A 182 -0.22 -30.57 -1.76
C LYS A 182 -1.59 -29.99 -1.53
N ILE A 183 -2.60 -30.83 -1.41
CA ILE A 183 -3.96 -30.44 -1.04
C ILE A 183 -4.24 -31.02 0.35
N ASN A 184 -4.46 -30.16 1.34
CA ASN A 184 -4.66 -30.55 2.74
C ASN A 184 -3.54 -31.49 3.26
N GLY A 185 -2.29 -31.26 2.81
CA GLY A 185 -1.15 -32.10 3.18
C GLY A 185 -0.96 -33.36 2.33
N ILE A 186 -1.88 -33.68 1.42
CA ILE A 186 -1.79 -34.81 0.50
C ILE A 186 -1.08 -34.35 -0.77
N GLU A 187 -0.01 -35.06 -1.11
CA GLU A 187 0.76 -34.82 -2.34
C GLU A 187 -0.07 -35.23 -3.58
N VAL A 188 -0.07 -34.36 -4.59
CA VAL A 188 -0.79 -34.57 -5.84
C VAL A 188 0.21 -34.88 -6.95
N GLU A 189 0.00 -36.02 -7.63
CA GLU A 189 0.79 -36.34 -8.82
C GLU A 189 0.39 -35.47 -9.99
N LEU A 190 1.37 -34.75 -10.57
CA LEU A 190 1.19 -34.00 -11.81
C LEU A 190 1.33 -34.98 -12.98
N LYS A 191 0.24 -35.22 -13.73
CA LYS A 191 0.21 -36.07 -14.92
C LYS A 191 0.60 -35.30 -16.17
#